data_fb762a7debea8bd15342c13bf1a3890a
#
_entry.id   fb762a7debea8bd15342c13bf1a3890a
#
_cell.length_a   1.000
_cell.length_b   1.000
_cell.length_c   1.000
_cell.angle_alpha   90.00
_cell.angle_beta   90.00
_cell.angle_gamma   90.00
#
_symmetry.space_group_name_H-M   'P 1'
#
loop_
_entity.id
_entity.type
_entity.pdbx_description
1 polymer ?
#
loop_
_entity_poly.entity_id
_entity_poly.type
_entity_poly.pdbx_seq_one_letter_code
_entity_poly.pdbx_strand_id
1 'polypeptide(L)'
;MKLDGELIFHDPFGFNDYIFLQKHAKVVLSDSGTISEESAVLGFPAVTLRNSMERPEALESGVILMSGIDAGSILESISYVLSKTRQGDVPEEYFYPDVSQRVVNLVLSTVHQIPSWKGLYQKGVLD
;
A
#
# COMPACT_ATOMS: atom_id res chain seq x y z
N MET A 1 -23.66 -20.99 0.11
CA MET A 1 -22.55 -21.15 1.04
C MET A 1 -23.02 -20.65 2.40
N LYS A 2 -23.13 -21.51 3.41
CA LYS A 2 -23.39 -21.05 4.77
C LYS A 2 -22.08 -20.47 5.26
N LEU A 3 -22.05 -19.15 5.49
CA LEU A 3 -20.98 -18.51 6.23
C LEU A 3 -21.17 -19.00 7.67
N ASP A 4 -20.23 -19.79 8.18
CA ASP A 4 -20.22 -20.20 9.57
C ASP A 4 -20.16 -18.97 10.46
N GLY A 5 -20.82 -19.00 11.63
CA GLY A 5 -21.20 -17.88 12.46
C GLY A 5 -20.06 -17.05 13.11
N GLU A 6 -18.90 -16.97 12.46
CA GLU A 6 -17.73 -16.22 12.93
C GLU A 6 -17.47 -14.91 12.16
N LEU A 7 -18.35 -14.54 11.21
CA LEU A 7 -18.21 -13.25 10.53
C LEU A 7 -18.82 -12.15 11.39
N ILE A 8 -17.98 -11.22 11.77
CA ILE A 8 -18.37 -10.04 12.54
C ILE A 8 -18.29 -8.83 11.63
N PHE A 9 -19.42 -8.13 11.45
CA PHE A 9 -19.48 -6.86 10.74
C PHE A 9 -19.42 -5.72 11.75
N HIS A 10 -18.59 -4.74 11.48
CA HIS A 10 -18.42 -3.58 12.34
C HIS A 10 -18.61 -2.28 11.56
N ASP A 11 -19.00 -1.23 12.26
CA ASP A 11 -18.82 0.13 11.79
C ASP A 11 -17.32 0.46 11.70
N PRO A 12 -16.95 1.52 10.94
CA PRO A 12 -15.55 1.93 10.84
C PRO A 12 -14.92 2.16 12.21
N PHE A 13 -13.75 1.57 12.43
CA PHE A 13 -12.98 1.73 13.66
C PHE A 13 -12.31 3.10 13.74
N GLY A 14 -12.08 3.59 14.96
CA GLY A 14 -11.13 4.67 15.19
C GLY A 14 -9.70 4.26 14.81
N PHE A 15 -8.85 5.24 14.53
CA PHE A 15 -7.49 5.00 14.03
C PHE A 15 -6.68 4.04 14.90
N ASN A 16 -6.70 4.25 16.23
CA ASN A 16 -5.91 3.41 17.15
C ASN A 16 -6.40 1.96 17.19
N ASP A 17 -7.73 1.76 17.18
CA ASP A 17 -8.32 0.42 17.19
C ASP A 17 -8.05 -0.30 15.87
N TYR A 18 -8.13 0.41 14.75
CA TYR A 18 -7.80 -0.13 13.44
C TYR A 18 -6.36 -0.62 13.36
N ILE A 19 -5.39 0.19 13.78
CA ILE A 19 -3.98 -0.19 13.84
C ILE A 19 -3.74 -1.37 14.79
N PHE A 20 -4.41 -1.38 15.95
CA PHE A 20 -4.32 -2.50 16.88
C PHE A 20 -4.80 -3.80 16.25
N LEU A 21 -5.95 -3.78 15.59
CA LEU A 21 -6.52 -4.96 14.92
C LEU A 21 -5.62 -5.47 13.79
N GLN A 22 -5.09 -4.57 12.96
CA GLN A 22 -4.14 -4.94 11.90
C GLN A 22 -2.91 -5.67 12.45
N LYS A 23 -2.31 -5.13 13.50
CA LYS A 23 -1.08 -5.70 14.10
C LYS A 23 -1.31 -7.06 14.78
N HIS A 24 -2.54 -7.36 15.17
CA HIS A 24 -2.89 -8.62 15.84
C HIS A 24 -3.63 -9.61 14.93
N ALA A 25 -3.91 -9.23 13.69
CA ALA A 25 -4.50 -10.12 12.71
C ALA A 25 -3.49 -11.19 12.25
N LYS A 26 -3.97 -12.39 11.95
CA LYS A 26 -3.16 -13.41 11.27
C LYS A 26 -2.79 -13.00 9.86
N VAL A 27 -3.70 -12.33 9.18
CA VAL A 27 -3.51 -11.71 7.86
C VAL A 27 -4.56 -10.61 7.69
N VAL A 28 -4.18 -9.53 7.06
CA VAL A 28 -5.08 -8.44 6.69
C VAL A 28 -5.37 -8.51 5.19
N LEU A 29 -6.63 -8.44 4.83
CA LEU A 29 -7.07 -8.35 3.43
C LEU A 29 -7.62 -6.94 3.20
N SER A 30 -7.12 -6.24 2.20
CA SER A 30 -7.55 -4.87 1.93
C SER A 30 -7.43 -4.51 0.45
N ASP A 31 -8.34 -3.68 -0.03
CA ASP A 31 -8.26 -3.02 -1.33
C ASP A 31 -7.71 -1.58 -1.24
N SER A 32 -7.39 -1.12 -0.03
CA SER A 32 -6.78 0.19 0.19
C SER A 32 -5.38 0.29 -0.40
N GLY A 33 -5.05 1.45 -1.00
CA GLY A 33 -3.70 1.73 -1.47
C GLY A 33 -2.66 1.82 -0.35
N THR A 34 -3.06 2.23 0.85
CA THR A 34 -2.16 2.43 2.00
C THR A 34 -1.77 1.14 2.72
N ILE A 35 -2.43 0.02 2.41
CA ILE A 35 -2.12 -1.26 3.06
C ILE A 35 -0.67 -1.68 2.85
N SER A 36 -0.06 -1.26 1.75
CA SER A 36 1.33 -1.57 1.43
C SER A 36 2.29 -0.94 2.43
N GLU A 37 2.13 0.37 2.67
CA GLU A 37 2.93 1.11 3.64
C GLU A 37 2.62 0.67 5.07
N GLU A 38 1.34 0.50 5.39
CA GLU A 38 0.89 0.07 6.72
C GLU A 38 1.48 -1.29 7.08
N SER A 39 1.37 -2.27 6.19
CA SER A 39 1.93 -3.62 6.37
C SER A 39 3.45 -3.57 6.51
N ALA A 40 4.12 -2.81 5.63
CA ALA A 40 5.57 -2.70 5.63
C ALA A 40 6.10 -2.08 6.94
N VAL A 41 5.55 -0.93 7.32
CA VAL A 41 6.03 -0.15 8.49
C VAL A 41 5.66 -0.81 9.81
N LEU A 42 4.45 -1.39 9.89
CA LEU A 42 3.94 -1.98 11.14
C LEU A 42 4.25 -3.48 11.27
N GLY A 43 4.71 -4.13 10.20
CA GLY A 43 5.20 -5.50 10.23
C GLY A 43 4.13 -6.58 10.38
N PHE A 44 2.93 -6.38 9.85
CA PHE A 44 1.88 -7.39 9.86
C PHE A 44 1.67 -8.02 8.48
N PRO A 45 1.24 -9.29 8.39
CA PRO A 45 0.97 -9.97 7.13
C PRO A 45 -0.24 -9.37 6.42
N ALA A 46 -0.10 -9.04 5.13
CA ALA A 46 -1.20 -8.50 4.34
C ALA A 46 -1.24 -9.04 2.91
N VAL A 47 -2.44 -9.04 2.35
CA VAL A 47 -2.72 -9.33 0.94
C VAL A 47 -3.59 -8.19 0.39
N THR A 48 -3.19 -7.59 -0.72
CA THR A 48 -4.01 -6.58 -1.38
C THR A 48 -4.94 -7.23 -2.42
N LEU A 49 -6.24 -6.91 -2.33
CA LEU A 49 -7.30 -7.42 -3.20
C LEU A 49 -7.46 -6.53 -4.45
N ARG A 50 -6.38 -6.30 -5.19
CA ARG A 50 -6.36 -5.41 -6.35
C ARG A 50 -5.80 -6.12 -7.56
N ASN A 51 -6.14 -5.61 -8.75
CA ASN A 51 -5.59 -6.06 -10.03
C ASN A 51 -4.46 -5.15 -10.55
N SER A 52 -4.23 -4.02 -9.88
CA SER A 52 -3.17 -3.07 -10.19
C SER A 52 -2.67 -2.38 -8.93
N MET A 53 -1.44 -1.92 -8.96
CA MET A 53 -0.80 -1.25 -7.84
C MET A 53 -0.04 -0.03 -8.30
N GLU A 54 -0.24 1.09 -7.61
CA GLU A 54 0.44 2.35 -7.89
C GLU A 54 1.80 2.46 -7.19
N ARG A 55 2.09 1.55 -6.25
CA ARG A 55 3.30 1.54 -5.40
C ARG A 55 3.96 0.17 -5.45
N PRO A 56 4.69 -0.12 -6.53
CA PRO A 56 5.23 -1.46 -6.78
C PRO A 56 6.33 -1.87 -5.78
N GLU A 57 6.97 -0.92 -5.11
CA GLU A 57 8.09 -1.16 -4.20
C GLU A 57 7.78 -2.15 -3.09
N ALA A 58 6.56 -2.15 -2.56
CA ALA A 58 6.14 -3.12 -1.54
C ALA A 58 5.92 -4.54 -2.09
N LEU A 59 5.54 -4.66 -3.37
CA LEU A 59 5.48 -5.95 -4.06
C LEU A 59 6.89 -6.47 -4.38
N GLU A 60 7.74 -5.61 -4.92
CA GLU A 60 9.12 -5.96 -5.32
C GLU A 60 9.96 -6.40 -4.12
N SER A 61 9.77 -5.75 -2.99
CA SER A 61 10.42 -6.14 -1.72
C SER A 61 9.83 -7.39 -1.08
N GLY A 62 8.66 -7.85 -1.55
CA GLY A 62 7.97 -9.04 -1.03
C GLY A 62 7.28 -8.84 0.32
N VAL A 63 7.07 -7.61 0.74
CA VAL A 63 6.35 -7.27 1.98
C VAL A 63 4.87 -7.61 1.86
N ILE A 64 4.26 -7.30 0.72
CA ILE A 64 2.85 -7.57 0.45
C ILE A 64 2.69 -8.48 -0.77
N LEU A 65 1.57 -9.18 -0.84
CA LEU A 65 1.15 -9.97 -1.99
C LEU A 65 -0.11 -9.37 -2.61
N MET A 66 -0.17 -9.31 -3.94
CA MET A 66 -1.37 -8.89 -4.66
C MET A 66 -2.07 -10.12 -5.24
N SER A 67 -3.32 -10.38 -4.80
CA SER A 67 -4.09 -11.57 -5.19
C SER A 67 -5.06 -11.33 -6.34
N GLY A 68 -5.38 -10.08 -6.65
CA GLY A 68 -6.59 -9.79 -7.42
C GLY A 68 -7.87 -10.06 -6.61
N ILE A 69 -8.99 -10.24 -7.32
CA ILE A 69 -10.33 -10.37 -6.71
C ILE A 69 -10.92 -11.78 -6.84
N ASP A 70 -10.19 -12.72 -7.44
CA ASP A 70 -10.64 -14.12 -7.55
C ASP A 70 -10.50 -14.84 -6.21
N ALA A 71 -11.55 -15.55 -5.79
CA ALA A 71 -11.59 -16.22 -4.50
C ALA A 71 -10.50 -17.31 -4.35
N GLY A 72 -10.21 -18.04 -5.43
CA GLY A 72 -9.15 -19.07 -5.42
C GLY A 72 -7.78 -18.43 -5.19
N SER A 73 -7.46 -17.39 -5.96
CA SER A 73 -6.20 -16.64 -5.85
C SER A 73 -6.04 -15.98 -4.48
N ILE A 74 -7.13 -15.48 -3.88
CA ILE A 74 -7.12 -14.92 -2.53
C ILE A 74 -6.75 -15.99 -1.50
N LEU A 75 -7.40 -17.17 -1.55
CA LEU A 75 -7.13 -18.26 -0.60
C LEU A 75 -5.71 -18.81 -0.74
N GLU A 76 -5.20 -18.94 -1.96
CA GLU A 76 -3.81 -19.33 -2.22
C GLU A 76 -2.84 -18.30 -1.65
N SER A 77 -3.12 -17.01 -1.87
CA SER A 77 -2.31 -15.90 -1.37
C SER A 77 -2.27 -15.86 0.16
N ILE A 78 -3.40 -16.05 0.83
CA ILE A 78 -3.49 -16.17 2.29
C ILE A 78 -2.63 -17.33 2.78
N SER A 79 -2.80 -18.50 2.18
CA SER A 79 -2.07 -19.70 2.56
C SER A 79 -0.56 -19.52 2.41
N TYR A 80 -0.14 -18.89 1.32
CA TYR A 80 1.27 -18.58 1.07
C TYR A 80 1.83 -17.59 2.10
N VAL A 81 1.14 -16.48 2.35
CA VAL A 81 1.58 -15.46 3.32
C VAL A 81 1.70 -16.05 4.72
N LEU A 82 0.74 -16.89 5.14
CA LEU A 82 0.77 -17.57 6.45
C LEU A 82 1.85 -18.65 6.57
N SER A 83 2.33 -19.18 5.45
CA SER A 83 3.43 -20.15 5.43
C SER A 83 4.81 -19.54 5.54
N LYS A 84 4.95 -18.24 5.28
CA LYS A 84 6.24 -17.55 5.34
C LYS A 84 6.76 -17.47 6.77
N THR A 85 8.03 -17.78 6.94
CA THR A 85 8.75 -17.56 8.22
C THR A 85 9.24 -16.12 8.38
N ARG A 86 9.36 -15.37 7.28
CA ARG A 86 9.79 -13.98 7.24
C ARG A 86 9.02 -13.25 6.14
N GLN A 87 8.62 -12.03 6.42
CA GLN A 87 8.15 -11.10 5.40
C GLN A 87 9.35 -10.52 4.64
N GLY A 88 9.09 -9.92 3.47
CA GLY A 88 10.12 -9.20 2.70
C GLY A 88 10.76 -8.05 3.50
N ASP A 89 11.82 -7.52 2.97
CA ASP A 89 12.49 -6.36 3.56
C ASP A 89 11.67 -5.10 3.25
N VAL A 90 11.48 -4.27 4.28
CA VAL A 90 10.73 -3.01 4.12
C VAL A 90 11.50 -2.10 3.17
N PRO A 91 10.85 -1.50 2.15
CA PRO A 91 11.49 -0.55 1.27
C PRO A 91 12.15 0.59 2.04
N GLU A 92 13.37 0.94 1.68
CA GLU A 92 14.15 1.98 2.37
C GLU A 92 13.44 3.34 2.32
N GLU A 93 12.70 3.59 1.24
CA GLU A 93 11.93 4.79 1.01
C GLU A 93 10.88 5.05 2.09
N TYR A 94 10.38 4.00 2.75
CA TYR A 94 9.38 4.14 3.82
C TYR A 94 9.97 4.61 5.15
N PHE A 95 11.28 4.61 5.28
CA PHE A 95 11.98 5.06 6.48
C PHE A 95 12.67 6.41 6.34
N TYR A 96 12.54 7.07 5.19
CA TYR A 96 13.18 8.37 5.04
C TYR A 96 12.62 9.38 6.05
N PRO A 97 13.47 9.94 6.92
CA PRO A 97 13.08 11.05 7.77
C PRO A 97 12.88 12.31 6.92
N ASP A 98 12.26 13.31 7.49
CA ASP A 98 12.18 14.65 6.92
C ASP A 98 11.45 14.76 5.57
N VAL A 99 10.44 13.92 5.33
CA VAL A 99 9.64 13.95 4.11
C VAL A 99 9.06 15.34 3.86
N SER A 100 8.59 16.04 4.89
CA SER A 100 8.09 17.40 4.81
C SER A 100 9.13 18.37 4.27
N GLN A 101 10.38 18.28 4.72
CA GLN A 101 11.48 19.12 4.23
C GLN A 101 11.81 18.82 2.77
N ARG A 102 11.77 17.56 2.36
CA ARG A 102 11.97 17.15 0.96
C ARG A 102 10.88 17.74 0.06
N VAL A 103 9.63 17.70 0.51
CA VAL A 103 8.49 18.30 -0.21
C VAL A 103 8.67 19.81 -0.33
N VAL A 104 9.03 20.50 0.75
CA VAL A 104 9.30 21.95 0.72
C VAL A 104 10.43 22.27 -0.25
N ASN A 105 11.52 21.53 -0.20
CA ASN A 105 12.66 21.73 -1.11
C ASN A 105 12.25 21.54 -2.58
N LEU A 106 11.45 20.51 -2.87
CA LEU A 106 10.95 20.28 -4.22
C LEU A 106 10.07 21.44 -4.69
N VAL A 107 9.11 21.86 -3.86
CA VAL A 107 8.21 22.98 -4.17
C VAL A 107 8.99 24.26 -4.42
N LEU A 108 9.90 24.65 -3.53
CA LEU A 108 10.71 25.86 -3.68
C LEU A 108 11.62 25.81 -4.91
N SER A 109 12.14 24.64 -5.25
CA SER A 109 13.00 24.47 -6.43
C SER A 109 12.23 24.56 -7.75
N THR A 110 10.95 24.22 -7.77
CA THR A 110 10.19 24.03 -9.01
C THR A 110 9.10 25.08 -9.25
N VAL A 111 8.61 25.77 -8.19
CA VAL A 111 7.46 26.67 -8.29
C VAL A 111 7.65 27.79 -9.32
N HIS A 112 8.83 28.32 -9.44
CA HIS A 112 9.13 29.39 -10.41
C HIS A 112 9.34 28.87 -11.85
N GLN A 113 9.56 27.58 -12.00
CA GLN A 113 9.80 26.96 -13.31
C GLN A 113 8.53 26.39 -13.94
N ILE A 114 7.48 26.16 -13.16
CA ILE A 114 6.20 25.63 -13.64
C ILE A 114 5.59 26.42 -14.81
N PRO A 115 5.63 27.78 -14.82
CA PRO A 115 5.10 28.53 -15.95
C PRO A 115 5.85 28.25 -17.25
N SER A 116 7.17 28.08 -17.20
CA SER A 116 7.98 27.75 -18.39
C SER A 116 7.75 26.31 -18.85
N TRP A 117 7.58 25.38 -17.94
CA TRP A 117 7.25 24.01 -18.25
C TRP A 117 5.85 23.88 -18.88
N LYS A 118 4.85 24.60 -18.37
CA LYS A 118 3.54 24.69 -19.00
C LYS A 118 3.60 25.26 -20.41
N GLY A 119 4.47 26.24 -20.65
CA GLY A 119 4.71 26.80 -21.97
C GLY A 119 5.34 25.79 -22.95
N LEU A 120 6.18 24.91 -22.48
CA LEU A 120 6.75 23.82 -23.27
C LEU A 120 5.68 22.77 -23.66
N TYR A 121 4.74 22.49 -22.77
CA TYR A 121 3.60 21.61 -23.08
C TYR A 121 2.57 22.24 -24.03
N GLN A 122 2.47 23.57 -24.06
CA GLN A 122 1.53 24.29 -24.95
C GLN A 122 2.11 24.60 -26.33
N LYS A 123 3.41 24.51 -26.52
CA LYS A 123 4.13 24.95 -27.74
C LYS A 123 4.67 23.84 -28.60
N GLY A 124 4.17 22.69 -28.60
CA GLY A 124 4.71 21.96 -29.65
C GLY A 124 5.03 20.51 -29.53
N VAL A 125 4.08 19.84 -29.10
CA VAL A 125 4.18 18.38 -29.20
C VAL A 125 3.08 17.81 -30.10
N LEU A 126 2.37 18.67 -30.79
CA LEU A 126 1.35 18.23 -31.77
C LEU A 126 1.37 19.17 -33.00
N ASP A 127 2.44 19.14 -33.77
CA ASP A 127 2.44 19.43 -35.19
C ASP A 127 3.11 18.25 -35.94
#